data_2b13cc66f69dda7d20b8aee6be625abc
#
_entry.id   2b13cc66f69dda7d20b8aee6be625abc
#
_cell.length_a   1.000
_cell.length_b   1.000
_cell.length_c   1.000
_cell.angle_alpha   90.00
_cell.angle_beta   90.00
_cell.angle_gamma   90.00
#
_symmetry.space_group_name_H-M   'P 1'
#
loop_
_entity.id
_entity.type
_entity.pdbx_description
1 polymer ?
#
loop_
_entity_poly.entity_id
_entity_poly.type
_entity_poly.pdbx_seq_one_letter_code
_entity_poly.pdbx_strand_id
1 'polypeptide(L)'
;SYFETTLLTLNTRSTLRGAVKRTTYYNKAGDPIWHVEVTANFTFDGSSAKCTSATASAKSYVSNWKILDTASSRSGNSGTATALAGSYVNGVFVGSMTESVTIYCDKNGKVS
;
A
#
# COMPACT_ATOMS: atom_id res chain seq x y z
N SER A 1 -11.76 -15.49 -3.08
CA SER A 1 -10.85 -14.34 -3.29
C SER A 1 -10.88 -13.45 -2.07
N TYR A 2 -9.73 -12.92 -1.69
CA TYR A 2 -9.60 -12.12 -0.47
C TYR A 2 -8.38 -11.21 -0.55
N PHE A 3 -8.37 -10.17 0.32
CA PHE A 3 -7.22 -9.30 0.52
C PHE A 3 -6.53 -9.62 1.85
N GLU A 4 -5.21 -9.55 1.86
CA GLU A 4 -4.40 -9.58 3.07
C GLU A 4 -3.51 -8.36 3.13
N THR A 5 -3.33 -7.80 4.33
CA THR A 5 -2.50 -6.62 4.56
C THR A 5 -1.35 -6.97 5.48
N THR A 6 -0.15 -6.57 5.10
CA THR A 6 1.07 -6.73 5.90
C THR A 6 1.72 -5.39 6.13
N LEU A 7 2.43 -5.26 7.26
CA LEU A 7 3.08 -4.03 7.68
C LEU A 7 4.52 -4.35 8.09
N LEU A 8 5.48 -3.58 7.56
CA LEU A 8 6.90 -3.71 7.89
C LEU A 8 7.47 -2.36 8.25
N THR A 9 8.10 -2.25 9.43
CA THR A 9 8.83 -1.06 9.84
C THR A 9 10.26 -1.14 9.32
N LEU A 10 10.71 -0.12 8.57
CA LEU A 10 12.02 -0.07 7.92
C LEU A 10 13.06 0.69 8.73
N ASN A 11 12.64 1.73 9.47
CA ASN A 11 13.50 2.64 10.20
C ASN A 11 12.87 2.97 11.55
N THR A 12 13.65 2.79 12.63
CA THR A 12 13.16 2.92 14.00
C THR A 12 13.93 3.96 14.83
N ARG A 13 14.43 5.02 14.19
CA ARG A 13 15.11 6.11 14.91
C ARG A 13 14.15 6.81 15.87
N SER A 14 14.70 7.51 16.88
CA SER A 14 13.92 8.08 17.98
C SER A 14 12.89 9.15 17.58
N THR A 15 13.07 9.79 16.41
CA THR A 15 12.14 10.82 15.91
C THR A 15 11.67 10.57 14.48
N LEU A 16 12.16 9.49 13.86
CA LEU A 16 11.90 9.16 12.48
C LEU A 16 11.39 7.72 12.38
N ARG A 17 10.45 7.50 11.48
CA ARG A 17 9.92 6.18 11.21
C ARG A 17 9.70 6.01 9.70
N GLY A 18 10.29 4.97 9.12
CA GLY A 18 9.99 4.53 7.77
C GLY A 18 9.27 3.19 7.82
N ALA A 19 8.26 3.01 6.99
CA ALA A 19 7.50 1.77 6.99
C ALA A 19 6.83 1.51 5.64
N VAL A 20 6.49 0.26 5.40
CA VAL A 20 5.81 -0.22 4.21
C VAL A 20 4.56 -0.96 4.64
N LYS A 21 3.45 -0.67 3.97
CA LYS A 21 2.21 -1.43 4.17
C LYS A 21 1.71 -1.89 2.81
N ARG A 22 1.40 -3.18 2.73
CA ARG A 22 1.03 -3.83 1.46
C ARG A 22 -0.30 -4.52 1.63
N THR A 23 -1.18 -4.36 0.63
CA THR A 23 -2.40 -5.12 0.52
C THR A 23 -2.33 -5.97 -0.74
N THR A 24 -2.48 -7.27 -0.57
CA THR A 24 -2.37 -8.26 -1.65
C THR A 24 -3.72 -8.93 -1.86
N TYR A 25 -4.10 -9.04 -3.14
CA TYR A 25 -5.30 -9.76 -3.56
C TYR A 25 -4.93 -11.19 -3.90
N TYR A 26 -5.66 -12.14 -3.31
CA TYR A 26 -5.47 -13.57 -3.50
C TYR A 26 -6.70 -14.20 -4.16
N ASN A 27 -6.48 -15.23 -4.97
CA ASN A 27 -7.57 -16.04 -5.48
C ASN A 27 -8.07 -17.04 -4.42
N LYS A 28 -9.06 -17.84 -4.77
CA LYS A 28 -9.65 -18.84 -3.84
C LYS A 28 -8.66 -19.90 -3.43
N ALA A 29 -7.67 -20.19 -4.26
CA ALA A 29 -6.62 -21.19 -3.97
C ALA A 29 -5.52 -20.66 -3.07
N GLY A 30 -5.52 -19.34 -2.77
CA GLY A 30 -4.50 -18.73 -1.95
C GLY A 30 -3.27 -18.24 -2.72
N ASP A 31 -3.37 -18.16 -4.05
CA ASP A 31 -2.28 -17.62 -4.88
C ASP A 31 -2.40 -16.11 -4.99
N PRO A 32 -1.27 -15.36 -4.86
CA PRO A 32 -1.31 -13.92 -5.02
C PRO A 32 -1.55 -13.52 -6.47
N ILE A 33 -2.43 -12.55 -6.69
CA ILE A 33 -2.80 -12.06 -8.01
C ILE A 33 -2.14 -10.71 -8.28
N TRP A 34 -2.32 -9.73 -7.38
CA TRP A 34 -1.67 -8.44 -7.47
C TRP A 34 -1.63 -7.78 -6.10
N HIS A 35 -0.76 -6.77 -5.93
CA HIS A 35 -0.72 -6.00 -4.70
C HIS A 35 -0.58 -4.51 -4.98
N VAL A 36 -0.96 -3.71 -3.99
CA VAL A 36 -0.64 -2.29 -3.88
C VAL A 36 0.10 -2.06 -2.58
N GLU A 37 1.06 -1.14 -2.59
CA GLU A 37 1.95 -0.91 -1.47
C GLU A 37 2.19 0.58 -1.29
N VAL A 38 2.13 1.04 -0.04
CA VAL A 38 2.55 2.39 0.34
C VAL A 38 3.86 2.29 1.11
N THR A 39 4.84 3.10 0.71
CA THR A 39 6.07 3.32 1.46
C THR A 39 6.02 4.75 1.98
N ALA A 40 6.12 4.91 3.29
CA ALA A 40 5.95 6.20 3.93
C ALA A 40 7.04 6.48 4.95
N ASN A 41 7.35 7.77 5.12
CA ASN A 41 8.22 8.25 6.17
C ASN A 41 7.45 9.21 7.06
N PHE A 42 7.76 9.16 8.35
CA PHE A 42 7.10 9.96 9.38
C PHE A 42 8.12 10.58 10.30
N THR A 43 7.75 11.75 10.84
CA THR A 43 8.39 12.34 12.02
C THR A 43 7.40 12.28 13.18
N PHE A 44 7.90 12.15 14.40
CA PHE A 44 7.07 12.16 15.60
C PHE A 44 7.87 12.72 16.79
N ASP A 45 7.18 13.31 17.75
CA ASP A 45 7.83 14.04 18.85
C ASP A 45 7.21 13.77 20.23
N GLY A 46 6.36 12.76 20.36
CA GLY A 46 5.64 12.45 21.59
C GLY A 46 4.34 13.23 21.77
N SER A 47 4.12 14.28 20.97
CA SER A 47 2.91 15.08 20.98
C SER A 47 2.10 14.91 19.71
N SER A 48 2.78 14.72 18.58
CA SER A 48 2.15 14.55 17.28
C SER A 48 3.06 13.74 16.36
N ALA A 49 2.51 13.32 15.24
CA ALA A 49 3.25 12.68 14.16
C ALA A 49 2.81 13.26 12.82
N LYS A 50 3.72 13.22 11.85
CA LYS A 50 3.48 13.75 10.50
C LYS A 50 4.05 12.81 9.46
N CYS A 51 3.29 12.54 8.42
CA CYS A 51 3.78 11.85 7.23
C CYS A 51 4.54 12.86 6.37
N THR A 52 5.83 12.61 6.15
CA THR A 52 6.68 13.51 5.37
C THR A 52 6.81 13.10 3.92
N SER A 53 6.61 11.80 3.62
CA SER A 53 6.58 11.30 2.25
C SER A 53 5.73 10.04 2.17
N ALA A 54 5.10 9.85 1.02
CA ALA A 54 4.37 8.62 0.71
C ALA A 54 4.52 8.33 -0.78
N THR A 55 4.89 7.10 -1.11
CA THR A 55 5.00 6.62 -2.48
C THR A 55 4.16 5.37 -2.67
N ALA A 56 3.64 5.20 -3.88
CA ALA A 56 2.83 4.05 -4.24
C ALA A 56 3.58 3.16 -5.20
N SER A 57 3.44 1.86 -5.03
CA SER A 57 3.84 0.87 -6.02
C SER A 57 2.79 -0.23 -6.08
N ALA A 58 2.75 -0.94 -7.20
CA ALA A 58 1.84 -2.05 -7.38
C ALA A 58 2.46 -3.05 -8.34
N LYS A 59 2.06 -4.31 -8.21
CA LYS A 59 2.60 -5.38 -9.02
C LYS A 59 1.53 -6.43 -9.30
N SER A 60 1.48 -6.91 -10.54
CA SER A 60 0.73 -8.10 -10.90
C SER A 60 1.66 -9.31 -10.91
N TYR A 61 1.18 -10.44 -10.37
CA TYR A 61 1.90 -11.72 -10.34
C TYR A 61 1.47 -12.67 -11.46
N VAL A 62 0.44 -12.28 -12.21
CA VAL A 62 -0.15 -13.13 -13.25
C VAL A 62 -0.35 -12.34 -14.54
N SER A 63 -0.36 -13.02 -15.67
CA SER A 63 -0.40 -12.36 -16.98
C SER A 63 -1.77 -11.80 -17.35
N ASN A 64 -2.85 -12.30 -16.74
CA ASN A 64 -4.21 -11.86 -17.03
C ASN A 64 -4.70 -10.72 -16.13
N TRP A 65 -3.81 -10.15 -15.33
CA TRP A 65 -4.05 -8.92 -14.58
C TRP A 65 -2.91 -7.94 -14.86
N LYS A 66 -3.25 -6.67 -15.03
CA LYS A 66 -2.27 -5.60 -15.28
C LYS A 66 -2.55 -4.43 -14.37
N ILE A 67 -1.49 -3.81 -13.85
CA ILE A 67 -1.61 -2.56 -13.13
C ILE A 67 -1.78 -1.45 -14.15
N LEU A 68 -2.89 -0.74 -14.07
CA LEU A 68 -3.25 0.31 -15.02
C LEU A 68 -2.86 1.70 -14.52
N ASP A 69 -2.88 1.92 -13.20
CA ASP A 69 -2.55 3.21 -12.61
C ASP A 69 -2.21 3.06 -11.13
N THR A 70 -1.38 3.96 -10.62
CA THR A 70 -1.09 4.10 -9.20
C THR A 70 -1.10 5.57 -8.83
N ALA A 71 -1.48 5.87 -7.59
CA ALA A 71 -1.45 7.20 -7.03
C ALA A 71 -1.08 7.14 -5.57
N SER A 72 -0.42 8.17 -5.07
CA SER A 72 -0.12 8.32 -3.65
C SER A 72 -0.60 9.65 -3.15
N SER A 73 -0.90 9.71 -1.85
CA SER A 73 -1.26 10.94 -1.16
C SER A 73 -0.83 10.84 0.30
N ARG A 74 -0.76 11.98 0.96
CA ARG A 74 -0.48 12.05 2.40
C ARG A 74 -1.34 13.12 3.04
N SER A 75 -1.70 12.91 4.30
CA SER A 75 -2.50 13.83 5.07
C SER A 75 -2.22 13.62 6.56
N GLY A 76 -1.80 14.70 7.25
CA GLY A 76 -1.49 14.61 8.67
C GLY A 76 -0.45 13.52 8.95
N ASN A 77 -0.83 12.52 9.74
CA ASN A 77 0.03 11.40 10.12
C ASN A 77 -0.22 10.14 9.28
N SER A 78 -0.74 10.28 8.07
CA SER A 78 -1.03 9.13 7.22
C SER A 78 -0.51 9.28 5.80
N GLY A 79 -0.21 8.16 5.17
CA GLY A 79 0.10 8.05 3.76
C GLY A 79 -0.76 6.97 3.12
N THR A 80 -1.17 7.19 1.86
CA THR A 80 -2.06 6.29 1.15
C THR A 80 -1.51 5.99 -0.24
N ALA A 81 -1.60 4.74 -0.65
CA ALA A 81 -1.37 4.31 -2.02
C ALA A 81 -2.65 3.70 -2.57
N THR A 82 -2.96 4.02 -3.81
CA THR A 82 -4.12 3.48 -4.53
C THR A 82 -3.64 2.91 -5.85
N ALA A 83 -4.16 1.76 -6.24
CA ALA A 83 -3.88 1.14 -7.52
C ALA A 83 -5.17 0.73 -8.22
N LEU A 84 -5.15 0.87 -9.54
CA LEU A 84 -6.18 0.36 -10.44
C LEU A 84 -5.59 -0.82 -11.19
N ALA A 85 -6.21 -1.99 -11.07
CA ALA A 85 -5.80 -3.21 -11.75
C ALA A 85 -6.86 -3.66 -12.73
N GLY A 86 -6.45 -4.05 -13.93
CA GLY A 86 -7.33 -4.53 -14.97
C GLY A 86 -7.25 -6.03 -15.15
N SER A 87 -8.39 -6.66 -15.34
CA SER A 87 -8.53 -8.08 -15.61
C SER A 87 -8.77 -8.33 -17.10
N TYR A 88 -8.11 -9.34 -17.65
CA TYR A 88 -8.14 -9.67 -19.07
C TYR A 88 -8.42 -11.15 -19.29
N VAL A 89 -9.18 -11.44 -20.35
CA VAL A 89 -9.44 -12.80 -20.83
C VAL A 89 -9.05 -12.83 -22.30
N ASN A 90 -8.10 -13.69 -22.67
CA ASN A 90 -7.56 -13.78 -24.03
C ASN A 90 -7.14 -12.41 -24.58
N GLY A 91 -6.52 -11.57 -23.73
CA GLY A 91 -6.07 -10.25 -24.12
C GLY A 91 -7.15 -9.17 -24.17
N VAL A 92 -8.39 -9.50 -23.84
CA VAL A 92 -9.52 -8.56 -23.85
C VAL A 92 -9.82 -8.10 -22.43
N PHE A 93 -9.89 -6.79 -22.24
CA PHE A 93 -10.24 -6.19 -20.94
C PHE A 93 -11.67 -6.57 -20.55
N VAL A 94 -11.84 -7.13 -19.35
CA VAL A 94 -13.16 -7.60 -18.88
C VAL A 94 -13.58 -6.95 -17.56
N GLY A 95 -12.73 -6.18 -16.93
CA GLY A 95 -13.09 -5.47 -15.70
C GLY A 95 -11.89 -4.92 -14.97
N SER A 96 -12.15 -4.13 -13.94
CA SER A 96 -11.11 -3.53 -13.13
C SER A 96 -11.47 -3.57 -11.66
N MET A 97 -10.43 -3.40 -10.83
CA MET A 97 -10.53 -3.37 -9.38
C MET A 97 -9.63 -2.25 -8.87
N THR A 98 -10.14 -1.44 -7.96
CA THR A 98 -9.36 -0.39 -7.29
C THR A 98 -9.19 -0.76 -5.84
N GLU A 99 -7.97 -0.65 -5.33
CA GLU A 99 -7.66 -0.89 -3.92
C GLU A 99 -6.73 0.17 -3.39
N SER A 100 -6.93 0.55 -2.13
CA SER A 100 -6.09 1.50 -1.42
C SER A 100 -5.55 0.88 -0.15
N VAL A 101 -4.35 1.30 0.23
CA VAL A 101 -3.73 0.96 1.50
C VAL A 101 -3.25 2.23 2.17
N THR A 102 -3.60 2.40 3.46
CA THR A 102 -3.22 3.58 4.23
C THR A 102 -2.41 3.17 5.44
N ILE A 103 -1.28 3.86 5.63
CA ILE A 103 -0.38 3.66 6.75
C ILE A 103 -0.43 4.90 7.65
N TYR A 104 -0.47 4.66 8.95
CA TYR A 104 -0.53 5.69 9.99
C TYR A 104 0.69 5.59 10.90
N CYS A 105 1.06 6.72 11.50
CA CYS A 105 2.04 6.76 12.57
C CYS A 105 1.46 7.56 13.74
N ASP A 106 1.57 7.03 14.95
CA ASP A 106 1.14 7.76 16.13
C ASP A 106 2.27 8.65 16.68
N LYS A 107 1.94 9.44 17.69
CA LYS A 107 2.89 10.39 18.32
C LYS A 107 4.12 9.72 18.94
N ASN A 108 4.07 8.43 19.18
CA ASN A 108 5.16 7.64 19.78
C ASN A 108 5.93 6.84 18.72
N GLY A 109 5.61 7.03 17.44
CA GLY A 109 6.29 6.35 16.34
C GLY A 109 5.76 4.97 16.02
N LYS A 110 4.62 4.56 16.60
CA LYS A 110 4.01 3.29 16.28
C LYS A 110 3.24 3.40 14.96
N VAL A 111 3.56 2.54 14.02
CA VAL A 111 2.87 2.48 12.72
C VAL A 111 1.75 1.43 12.74
N SER A 112 0.73 1.69 11.95
CA SER A 112 -0.41 0.79 11.82
C SER A 112 -1.04 0.81 10.43
#